data_6f17fc6484878c32cb72f3affb1159b5
#
_entry.id   6f17fc6484878c32cb72f3affb1159b5
#
_cell.length_a   1.000
_cell.length_b   1.000
_cell.length_c   1.000
_cell.angle_alpha   90.00
_cell.angle_beta   90.00
_cell.angle_gamma   90.00
#
_symmetry.space_group_name_H-M   'P 1'
#
loop_
_entity.id
_entity.type
_entity.pdbx_description
1 polymer ?
#
loop_
_entity_poly.entity_id
_entity_poly.type
_entity_poly.pdbx_seq_one_letter_code
_entity_poly.pdbx_strand_id
1 'polypeptide(L)'
;MIEIIDDYLAEHEHRHIHDYFTGAMDDGTLNNSCAWVYIPFTSTDWTANGERFHFAQIIYAQHQIISSAFNLMTPIIKREKMTAIARIKANCVMRTSELDVYDDEFHTDFTGTLTTGIYYINSNDGYTLFEDGTKCESRANRFCRFPCETRHTATTCTNTNRRLLINFNYHA
;
A
#
# COMPACT_ATOMS: atom_id res chain seq x y z
N MET A 1 15.01 -5.94 9.90
CA MET A 1 14.09 -7.06 10.32
C MET A 1 12.71 -6.73 9.78
N ILE A 2 12.01 -7.71 9.21
CA ILE A 2 10.62 -7.57 8.75
C ILE A 2 9.71 -7.86 9.94
N GLU A 3 8.74 -6.99 10.22
CA GLU A 3 7.77 -7.14 11.29
C GLU A 3 6.35 -7.07 10.74
N ILE A 4 5.51 -8.05 11.07
CA ILE A 4 4.13 -8.17 10.60
C ILE A 4 3.20 -8.12 11.80
N ILE A 5 2.22 -7.22 11.77
CA ILE A 5 1.30 -6.96 12.89
C ILE A 5 -0.13 -7.04 12.34
N ASP A 6 -0.91 -7.99 12.84
CA ASP A 6 -2.33 -8.14 12.54
C ASP A 6 -3.20 -7.28 13.48
N ASP A 7 -4.42 -7.00 13.04
CA ASP A 7 -5.41 -6.21 13.78
C ASP A 7 -4.80 -4.89 14.29
N TYR A 8 -4.10 -4.24 13.35
CA TYR A 8 -3.20 -3.13 13.64
C TYR A 8 -3.91 -1.87 14.15
N LEU A 9 -5.06 -1.51 13.58
CA LEU A 9 -5.89 -0.38 14.03
C LEU A 9 -7.13 -0.88 14.77
N ALA A 10 -7.76 0.01 15.54
CA ALA A 10 -9.12 -0.25 16.01
C ALA A 10 -10.07 -0.42 14.82
N GLU A 11 -11.11 -1.25 14.98
CA GLU A 11 -12.02 -1.60 13.88
C GLU A 11 -12.64 -0.38 13.18
N HIS A 12 -13.05 0.64 13.94
CA HIS A 12 -13.64 1.84 13.37
C HIS A 12 -12.64 2.68 12.56
N GLU A 13 -11.35 2.73 12.97
CA GLU A 13 -10.29 3.42 12.24
C GLU A 13 -9.99 2.70 10.92
N HIS A 14 -9.87 1.35 10.99
CA HIS A 14 -9.72 0.53 9.79
C HIS A 14 -10.89 0.71 8.82
N ARG A 15 -12.13 0.68 9.32
CA ARG A 15 -13.34 0.86 8.51
C ARG A 15 -13.33 2.20 7.78
N HIS A 16 -12.98 3.30 8.43
CA HIS A 16 -12.91 4.60 7.77
C HIS A 16 -11.90 4.62 6.61
N ILE A 17 -10.74 3.99 6.79
CA ILE A 17 -9.74 3.85 5.71
C ILE A 17 -10.30 2.96 4.59
N HIS A 18 -10.83 1.80 4.94
CA HIS A 18 -11.39 0.84 3.99
C HIS A 18 -12.49 1.49 3.12
N ASP A 19 -13.48 2.14 3.74
CA ASP A 19 -14.62 2.72 3.04
C ASP A 19 -14.20 3.88 2.12
N TYR A 20 -13.25 4.70 2.54
CA TYR A 20 -12.70 5.75 1.69
C TYR A 20 -12.06 5.17 0.41
N PHE A 21 -11.19 4.15 0.53
CA PHE A 21 -10.45 3.59 -0.61
C PHE A 21 -11.26 2.60 -1.45
N THR A 22 -12.29 1.99 -0.89
CA THR A 22 -13.21 1.11 -1.64
C THR A 22 -14.35 1.87 -2.30
N GLY A 23 -14.62 3.11 -1.87
CA GLY A 23 -15.78 3.87 -2.31
C GLY A 23 -17.09 3.38 -1.68
N ALA A 24 -17.03 2.51 -0.67
CA ALA A 24 -18.19 2.04 0.04
C ALA A 24 -18.70 3.12 1.03
N MET A 25 -20.01 3.23 1.19
CA MET A 25 -20.66 3.98 2.26
C MET A 25 -21.65 3.08 2.98
N ASP A 26 -21.90 3.33 4.25
CA ASP A 26 -22.80 2.51 5.09
C ASP A 26 -24.22 2.39 4.53
N ASP A 27 -24.67 3.37 3.74
CA ASP A 27 -25.99 3.39 3.09
C ASP A 27 -26.01 2.76 1.68
N GLY A 28 -24.89 2.16 1.25
CA GLY A 28 -24.73 1.56 -0.08
C GLY A 28 -24.51 2.57 -1.22
N THR A 29 -24.38 3.86 -0.93
CA THR A 29 -24.00 4.87 -1.93
C THR A 29 -22.47 4.81 -2.18
N LEU A 30 -22.04 5.35 -3.33
CA LEU A 30 -20.61 5.42 -3.67
C LEU A 30 -20.00 6.71 -3.13
N ASN A 31 -18.91 6.58 -2.41
CA ASN A 31 -18.08 7.71 -2.03
C ASN A 31 -17.09 8.03 -3.18
N ASN A 32 -17.32 9.15 -3.86
CA ASN A 32 -16.45 9.61 -4.96
C ASN A 32 -15.22 10.40 -4.47
N SER A 33 -14.90 10.36 -3.17
CA SER A 33 -13.79 11.15 -2.60
C SER A 33 -12.41 10.61 -2.96
N CYS A 34 -12.30 9.32 -3.30
CA CYS A 34 -11.03 8.68 -3.65
C CYS A 34 -10.77 8.77 -5.16
N ALA A 35 -9.87 9.65 -5.55
CA ALA A 35 -9.40 9.74 -6.94
C ALA A 35 -8.17 8.83 -7.13
N TRP A 36 -8.26 7.91 -8.09
CA TRP A 36 -7.18 7.04 -8.49
C TRP A 36 -6.55 7.52 -9.79
N VAL A 37 -5.21 7.62 -9.81
CA VAL A 37 -4.43 7.96 -11.00
C VAL A 37 -3.89 6.68 -11.62
N TYR A 38 -4.10 6.51 -12.92
CA TYR A 38 -3.55 5.40 -13.69
C TYR A 38 -2.02 5.51 -13.78
N ILE A 39 -1.32 4.45 -13.42
CA ILE A 39 0.14 4.32 -13.52
C ILE A 39 0.43 3.16 -14.48
N PRO A 40 1.02 3.43 -15.67
CA PRO A 40 1.21 2.44 -16.72
C PRO A 40 2.37 1.47 -16.49
N PHE A 41 2.99 1.48 -15.31
CA PHE A 41 4.14 0.63 -14.95
C PHE A 41 4.09 0.32 -13.45
N THR A 42 4.73 -0.75 -13.03
CA THR A 42 4.78 -1.17 -11.61
C THR A 42 6.13 -0.87 -10.96
N SER A 43 7.20 -0.80 -11.73
CA SER A 43 8.55 -0.44 -11.27
C SER A 43 9.02 0.91 -11.84
N THR A 44 10.24 1.32 -11.47
CA THR A 44 10.88 2.52 -11.99
C THR A 44 11.41 2.35 -13.42
N ASP A 45 11.38 1.14 -13.96
CA ASP A 45 11.79 0.86 -15.33
C ASP A 45 10.64 1.06 -16.30
N TRP A 46 10.64 2.16 -17.02
CA TRP A 46 9.67 2.55 -18.04
C TRP A 46 9.67 1.64 -19.28
N THR A 47 10.65 0.77 -19.42
CA THR A 47 10.82 -0.13 -20.56
C THR A 47 10.00 -1.40 -20.44
N ALA A 48 9.43 -1.68 -19.26
CA ALA A 48 8.49 -2.77 -19.07
C ALA A 48 7.25 -2.53 -19.96
N ASN A 49 6.89 -3.50 -20.76
CA ASN A 49 5.97 -3.49 -21.90
C ASN A 49 4.50 -3.05 -21.64
N GLY A 50 4.20 -2.27 -20.62
CA GLY A 50 2.84 -1.77 -20.34
C GLY A 50 1.81 -2.81 -19.95
N GLU A 51 2.21 -4.08 -19.78
CA GLU A 51 1.32 -5.16 -19.38
C GLU A 51 0.97 -5.12 -17.89
N ARG A 52 1.88 -4.57 -17.06
CA ARG A 52 1.70 -4.41 -15.63
C ARG A 52 1.41 -2.96 -15.30
N PHE A 53 0.21 -2.66 -14.90
CA PHE A 53 -0.22 -1.34 -14.47
C PHE A 53 -0.91 -1.40 -13.10
N HIS A 54 -1.00 -0.28 -12.45
CA HIS A 54 -1.80 -0.12 -11.26
C HIS A 54 -2.40 1.29 -11.17
N PHE A 55 -3.26 1.51 -10.19
CA PHE A 55 -3.72 2.84 -9.85
C PHE A 55 -3.09 3.27 -8.53
N ALA A 56 -2.80 4.56 -8.41
CA ALA A 56 -2.24 5.11 -7.20
C ALA A 56 -2.92 6.42 -6.80
N GLN A 57 -2.90 6.71 -5.49
CA GLN A 57 -3.20 8.02 -4.95
C GLN A 57 -2.03 8.45 -4.08
N ILE A 58 -1.38 9.55 -4.46
CA ILE A 58 -0.38 10.19 -3.61
C ILE A 58 -1.11 10.95 -2.51
N ILE A 59 -0.81 10.61 -1.26
CA ILE A 59 -1.43 11.21 -0.09
C ILE A 59 -0.52 12.31 0.47
N TYR A 60 0.78 12.02 0.56
CA TYR A 60 1.80 12.95 1.01
C TYR A 60 3.08 12.72 0.23
N ALA A 61 3.69 13.77 -0.29
CA ALA A 61 5.01 13.76 -0.94
C ALA A 61 5.59 15.17 -0.99
N GLN A 62 6.92 15.28 -1.16
CA GLN A 62 7.62 16.56 -1.30
C GLN A 62 7.27 17.56 -0.17
N HIS A 63 7.16 17.06 1.06
CA HIS A 63 6.79 17.84 2.26
C HIS A 63 5.40 18.50 2.19
N GLN A 64 4.48 17.97 1.36
CA GLN A 64 3.14 18.52 1.19
C GLN A 64 2.06 17.44 1.34
N ILE A 65 0.93 17.83 1.96
CA ILE A 65 -0.30 17.06 1.93
C ILE A 65 -0.95 17.27 0.56
N ILE A 66 -1.12 16.17 -0.19
CA ILE A 66 -1.64 16.21 -1.56
C ILE A 66 -3.11 15.77 -1.59
N SER A 67 -3.52 14.90 -0.67
CA SER A 67 -4.88 14.38 -0.60
C SER A 67 -5.48 14.57 0.79
N SER A 68 -6.80 14.81 0.85
CA SER A 68 -7.59 14.82 2.09
C SER A 68 -7.54 13.48 2.85
N ALA A 69 -7.20 12.38 2.18
CA ALA A 69 -6.95 11.09 2.80
C ALA A 69 -5.85 11.13 3.87
N PHE A 70 -5.00 12.18 3.89
CA PHE A 70 -3.97 12.33 4.91
C PHE A 70 -4.53 12.29 6.33
N ASN A 71 -5.70 12.86 6.57
CA ASN A 71 -6.34 12.85 7.87
C ASN A 71 -6.66 11.43 8.36
N LEU A 72 -6.99 10.52 7.44
CA LEU A 72 -7.24 9.11 7.74
C LEU A 72 -5.97 8.36 8.14
N MET A 73 -4.79 8.87 7.79
CA MET A 73 -3.50 8.27 8.15
C MET A 73 -3.06 8.59 9.58
N THR A 74 -3.72 9.53 10.25
CA THR A 74 -3.35 10.00 11.59
C THR A 74 -3.19 8.86 12.62
N PRO A 75 -4.05 7.84 12.70
CA PRO A 75 -3.87 6.73 13.63
C PRO A 75 -2.56 5.97 13.40
N ILE A 76 -2.23 5.69 12.14
CA ILE A 76 -0.99 5.00 11.75
C ILE A 76 0.22 5.88 12.08
N ILE A 77 0.19 7.16 11.72
CA ILE A 77 1.26 8.14 11.99
C ILE A 77 1.57 8.21 13.50
N LYS A 78 0.52 8.27 14.32
CA LYS A 78 0.68 8.32 15.79
C LYS A 78 1.22 7.01 16.35
N ARG A 79 0.70 5.86 15.90
CA ARG A 79 1.11 4.55 16.39
C ARG A 79 2.57 4.25 16.05
N GLU A 80 3.00 4.60 14.84
CA GLU A 80 4.38 4.45 14.38
C GLU A 80 5.31 5.56 14.89
N LYS A 81 4.79 6.56 15.62
CA LYS A 81 5.55 7.71 16.12
C LYS A 81 6.37 8.41 15.03
N MET A 82 5.79 8.54 13.84
CA MET A 82 6.49 9.12 12.70
C MET A 82 6.92 10.56 13.01
N THR A 83 8.23 10.82 12.99
CA THR A 83 8.81 12.15 13.23
C THR A 83 9.04 12.93 11.94
N ALA A 84 9.25 12.22 10.83
CA ALA A 84 9.32 12.78 9.49
C ALA A 84 8.77 11.79 8.46
N ILE A 85 8.03 12.31 7.49
CA ILE A 85 7.40 11.51 6.44
C ILE A 85 8.00 11.91 5.10
N ALA A 86 8.56 10.93 4.36
CA ALA A 86 9.05 11.14 3.02
C ALA A 86 7.91 10.97 1.98
N ARG A 87 7.09 9.92 2.12
CA ARG A 87 5.98 9.65 1.21
C ARG A 87 4.89 8.82 1.89
N ILE A 88 3.64 9.09 1.54
CA ILE A 88 2.49 8.20 1.76
C ILE A 88 1.78 8.04 0.41
N LYS A 89 1.63 6.78 -0.05
CA LYS A 89 1.03 6.44 -1.34
C LYS A 89 0.11 5.24 -1.18
N ALA A 90 -1.16 5.39 -1.55
CA ALA A 90 -2.07 4.26 -1.70
C ALA A 90 -1.92 3.64 -3.10
N ASN A 91 -2.00 2.31 -3.18
CA ASN A 91 -1.95 1.55 -4.41
C ASN A 91 -3.18 0.66 -4.54
N CYS A 92 -3.71 0.60 -5.75
CA CYS A 92 -4.80 -0.27 -6.15
C CYS A 92 -4.31 -1.14 -7.32
N VAL A 93 -4.02 -2.40 -7.03
CA VAL A 93 -3.58 -3.39 -8.01
C VAL A 93 -4.80 -4.21 -8.44
N MET A 94 -5.03 -4.29 -9.74
CA MET A 94 -6.20 -4.97 -10.29
C MET A 94 -6.05 -6.49 -10.24
N ARG A 95 -7.20 -7.17 -10.17
CA ARG A 95 -7.27 -8.62 -10.28
C ARG A 95 -6.79 -9.10 -11.65
N THR A 96 -6.09 -10.22 -11.64
CA THR A 96 -5.71 -11.01 -12.84
C THR A 96 -6.36 -12.39 -12.80
N SER A 97 -6.38 -13.10 -13.92
CA SER A 97 -6.91 -14.48 -14.00
C SER A 97 -6.05 -15.47 -13.23
N GLU A 98 -4.74 -15.23 -13.21
CA GLU A 98 -3.75 -15.99 -12.46
C GLU A 98 -2.93 -15.02 -11.60
N LEU A 99 -2.37 -15.51 -10.51
CA LEU A 99 -1.54 -14.68 -9.63
C LEU A 99 -0.23 -14.32 -10.36
N ASP A 100 -0.08 -13.05 -10.71
CA ASP A 100 1.16 -12.52 -11.29
C ASP A 100 2.08 -12.07 -10.17
N VAL A 101 3.25 -12.67 -10.08
CA VAL A 101 4.31 -12.33 -9.14
C VAL A 101 5.34 -11.49 -9.89
N TYR A 102 5.57 -10.27 -9.45
CA TYR A 102 6.52 -9.36 -10.10
C TYR A 102 7.96 -9.69 -9.69
N ASP A 103 8.38 -10.94 -9.89
CA ASP A 103 9.67 -11.48 -9.44
C ASP A 103 10.88 -10.91 -10.20
N ASP A 104 10.65 -10.29 -11.34
CA ASP A 104 11.61 -9.50 -12.10
C ASP A 104 11.72 -8.02 -11.66
N GLU A 105 10.87 -7.58 -10.73
CA GLU A 105 10.74 -6.18 -10.30
C GLU A 105 11.11 -5.96 -8.82
N PHE A 106 12.03 -6.74 -8.26
CA PHE A 106 12.53 -6.47 -6.91
C PHE A 106 13.20 -5.10 -6.82
N HIS A 107 12.71 -4.27 -5.91
CA HIS A 107 13.17 -2.90 -5.71
C HIS A 107 13.28 -2.53 -4.24
N THR A 108 13.86 -1.39 -3.97
CA THR A 108 13.82 -0.69 -2.68
C THR A 108 13.02 0.59 -2.84
N ASP A 109 12.24 0.98 -1.83
CA ASP A 109 11.46 2.22 -1.90
C ASP A 109 12.31 3.48 -1.86
N PHE A 110 13.31 3.48 -0.97
CA PHE A 110 14.26 4.57 -0.73
C PHE A 110 15.60 4.01 -0.33
N THR A 111 16.63 4.85 -0.36
CA THR A 111 17.94 4.61 0.23
C THR A 111 18.05 5.36 1.56
N GLY A 112 18.83 4.83 2.50
CA GLY A 112 19.11 5.44 3.79
C GLY A 112 18.38 4.81 4.97
N THR A 113 18.11 5.58 6.03
CA THR A 113 17.66 5.07 7.33
C THR A 113 16.14 5.12 7.54
N LEU A 114 15.37 5.27 6.48
CA LEU A 114 13.91 5.28 6.57
C LEU A 114 13.36 3.88 6.88
N THR A 115 12.17 3.87 7.48
CA THR A 115 11.32 2.69 7.57
C THR A 115 10.29 2.71 6.44
N THR A 116 10.10 1.58 5.76
CA THR A 116 8.93 1.33 4.92
C THR A 116 7.87 0.62 5.74
N GLY A 117 6.66 1.15 5.73
CA GLY A 117 5.46 0.51 6.29
C GLY A 117 4.44 0.25 5.19
N ILE A 118 3.84 -0.94 5.17
CA ILE A 118 2.75 -1.29 4.27
C ILE A 118 1.51 -1.63 5.09
N TYR A 119 0.46 -0.85 4.90
CA TYR A 119 -0.86 -1.12 5.50
C TYR A 119 -1.79 -1.75 4.48
N TYR A 120 -2.29 -2.94 4.77
CA TYR A 120 -3.19 -3.67 3.89
C TYR A 120 -4.65 -3.33 4.21
N ILE A 121 -5.35 -2.78 3.22
CA ILE A 121 -6.72 -2.30 3.38
C ILE A 121 -7.74 -3.44 3.29
N ASN A 122 -7.50 -4.41 2.40
CA ASN A 122 -8.39 -5.55 2.20
C ASN A 122 -7.66 -6.88 2.18
N SER A 123 -8.37 -7.96 2.53
CA SER A 123 -7.85 -9.32 2.42
C SER A 123 -8.00 -9.85 1.01
N ASN A 124 -6.96 -10.51 0.51
CA ASN A 124 -6.92 -11.20 -0.77
C ASN A 124 -5.73 -12.18 -0.79
N ASP A 125 -5.61 -12.96 -1.87
CA ASP A 125 -4.53 -13.94 -2.06
C ASP A 125 -3.20 -13.36 -2.55
N GLY A 126 -3.15 -12.05 -2.83
CA GLY A 126 -1.91 -11.36 -3.15
C GLY A 126 -1.03 -11.13 -1.91
N TYR A 127 0.24 -10.86 -2.12
CA TYR A 127 1.22 -10.66 -1.04
C TYR A 127 2.35 -9.70 -1.47
N THR A 128 3.13 -9.26 -0.50
CA THR A 128 4.43 -8.64 -0.71
C THR A 128 5.48 -9.74 -0.52
N LEU A 129 6.35 -9.91 -1.53
CA LEU A 129 7.45 -10.88 -1.52
C LEU A 129 8.76 -10.15 -1.24
N PHE A 130 9.52 -10.63 -0.27
CA PHE A 130 10.86 -10.15 0.02
C PHE A 130 11.90 -11.03 -0.68
N GLU A 131 13.09 -10.48 -0.96
CA GLU A 131 14.15 -11.17 -1.70
C GLU A 131 14.66 -12.44 -0.97
N ASP A 132 14.53 -12.50 0.35
CA ASP A 132 14.86 -13.67 1.17
C ASP A 132 13.79 -14.78 1.11
N GLY A 133 12.73 -14.59 0.33
CA GLY A 133 11.59 -15.52 0.20
C GLY A 133 10.48 -15.31 1.23
N THR A 134 10.65 -14.41 2.20
CA THR A 134 9.59 -14.07 3.16
C THR A 134 8.39 -13.48 2.43
N LYS A 135 7.18 -13.88 2.85
CA LYS A 135 5.92 -13.35 2.29
C LYS A 135 5.12 -12.64 3.37
N CYS A 136 4.61 -11.46 3.03
CA CYS A 136 3.59 -10.78 3.81
C CYS A 136 2.28 -10.80 3.03
N GLU A 137 1.36 -11.69 3.43
CA GLU A 137 0.04 -11.85 2.79
C GLU A 137 -0.83 -10.62 2.99
N SER A 138 -1.64 -10.28 1.99
CA SER A 138 -2.61 -9.20 2.06
C SER A 138 -3.79 -9.60 2.96
N ARG A 139 -3.74 -9.20 4.23
CA ARG A 139 -4.82 -9.35 5.21
C ARG A 139 -5.31 -7.96 5.62
N ALA A 140 -6.60 -7.74 5.60
CA ALA A 140 -7.21 -6.49 6.05
C ALA A 140 -6.75 -6.13 7.47
N ASN A 141 -6.44 -4.85 7.69
CA ASN A 141 -5.95 -4.33 8.96
C ASN A 141 -4.59 -4.93 9.42
N ARG A 142 -3.76 -5.38 8.47
CA ARG A 142 -2.37 -5.80 8.72
C ARG A 142 -1.42 -4.66 8.41
N PHE A 143 -0.39 -4.50 9.22
CA PHE A 143 0.73 -3.61 8.97
C PHE A 143 2.03 -4.41 8.91
N CYS A 144 2.82 -4.19 7.86
CA CYS A 144 4.15 -4.77 7.70
C CYS A 144 5.17 -3.64 7.66
N ARG A 145 6.22 -3.69 8.50
CA ARG A 145 7.29 -2.69 8.48
C ARG A 145 8.67 -3.33 8.38
N PHE A 146 9.56 -2.63 7.69
CA PHE A 146 10.93 -3.08 7.41
C PHE A 146 11.82 -1.88 7.03
N PRO A 147 13.16 -2.01 7.08
CA PRO A 147 14.08 -1.00 6.57
C PRO A 147 13.81 -0.71 5.09
N CYS A 148 13.82 0.56 4.68
CA CYS A 148 13.46 0.96 3.31
C CYS A 148 14.37 0.37 2.22
N GLU A 149 15.59 -0.06 2.58
CA GLU A 149 16.53 -0.73 1.68
C GLU A 149 16.28 -2.23 1.52
N THR A 150 15.28 -2.79 2.24
CA THR A 150 14.91 -4.20 2.07
C THR A 150 14.26 -4.39 0.70
N ARG A 151 14.91 -5.22 -0.14
CA ARG A 151 14.39 -5.50 -1.47
C ARG A 151 13.13 -6.33 -1.40
N HIS A 152 12.09 -5.85 -2.07
CA HIS A 152 10.79 -6.49 -2.10
C HIS A 152 10.09 -6.24 -3.43
N THR A 153 9.06 -7.02 -3.69
CA THR A 153 8.18 -6.89 -4.84
C THR A 153 6.74 -7.18 -4.45
N ALA A 154 5.82 -7.02 -5.39
CA ALA A 154 4.40 -7.20 -5.19
C ALA A 154 3.84 -8.33 -6.07
N THR A 155 2.58 -8.67 -5.81
CA THR A 155 1.78 -9.54 -6.68
C THR A 155 0.46 -8.87 -7.00
N THR A 156 -0.22 -9.37 -8.01
CA THR A 156 -1.66 -9.13 -8.20
C THR A 156 -2.48 -9.90 -7.16
N CYS A 157 -3.78 -10.03 -7.37
CA CYS A 157 -4.66 -10.94 -6.65
C CYS A 157 -5.61 -11.63 -7.64
N THR A 158 -6.21 -12.76 -7.24
CA THR A 158 -7.15 -13.50 -8.10
C THR A 158 -8.55 -13.61 -7.50
N ASN A 159 -8.67 -13.56 -6.18
CA ASN A 159 -9.91 -13.89 -5.45
C ASN A 159 -10.75 -12.67 -5.03
N THR A 160 -10.27 -11.43 -5.32
CA THR A 160 -11.02 -10.19 -5.13
C THR A 160 -10.85 -9.29 -6.34
N ASN A 161 -11.69 -8.25 -6.51
CA ASN A 161 -11.59 -7.36 -7.67
C ASN A 161 -10.28 -6.54 -7.71
N ARG A 162 -9.67 -6.32 -6.56
CA ARG A 162 -8.47 -5.49 -6.40
C ARG A 162 -7.74 -5.77 -5.10
N ARG A 163 -6.45 -5.53 -5.09
CA ARG A 163 -5.59 -5.51 -3.92
C ARG A 163 -5.30 -4.06 -3.56
N LEU A 164 -5.64 -3.65 -2.33
CA LEU A 164 -5.50 -2.29 -1.83
C LEU A 164 -4.51 -2.24 -0.68
N LEU A 165 -3.55 -1.35 -0.77
CA LEU A 165 -2.55 -1.13 0.28
C LEU A 165 -2.06 0.32 0.30
N ILE A 166 -1.47 0.74 1.42
CA ILE A 166 -0.87 2.07 1.59
C ILE A 166 0.59 1.90 2.01
N ASN A 167 1.50 2.48 1.23
CA ASN A 167 2.93 2.53 1.55
C ASN A 167 3.24 3.83 2.30
N PHE A 168 4.00 3.69 3.38
CA PHE A 168 4.56 4.77 4.20
C PHE A 168 6.08 4.68 4.14
N ASN A 169 6.76 5.80 3.89
CA ASN A 169 8.20 5.90 4.02
C ASN A 169 8.51 7.04 5.00
N TYR A 170 9.12 6.71 6.14
CA TYR A 170 9.19 7.62 7.28
C TYR A 170 10.38 7.37 8.20
N HIS A 171 10.68 8.35 9.05
CA HIS A 171 11.49 8.19 10.27
C HIS A 171 10.57 8.08 11.49
N ALA A 172 10.89 7.19 12.44
CA ALA A 172 10.23 7.06 13.74
C ALA A 172 11.17 7.46 14.87
#